data_c02ef99b6fc09c2af44dd1c8f74b61be
#
_entry.id   c02ef99b6fc09c2af44dd1c8f74b61be
#
_cell.length_a   1.000
_cell.length_b   1.000
_cell.length_c   1.000
_cell.angle_alpha   90.00
_cell.angle_beta   90.00
_cell.angle_gamma   90.00
#
_symmetry.space_group_name_H-M   'P 1'
#
loop_
_entity.id
_entity.type
_entity.pdbx_description
1 polymer ?
#
loop_
_entity_poly.entity_id
_entity_poly.type
_entity_poly.pdbx_seq_one_letter_code
_entity_poly.pdbx_strand_id
1 'polypeptide(L)'
;MDGVLVDSMPFHAAAWKKAFLDMGMEIRDQDIYEIEGSNPRNGLPLLIRKALKEPDAYDFETITAIYRQEFKRIFELKAFDGMKECLEMLKARFLLSVVSGSDRLIVNGILDQLFPGIFDMVVTGDDVLNSKPHPDPFLKAVELLKVGKNECVVVENAVLGVEAAKRADIYCIGIPTYVEPSKLDRADLIVGDHKKLMEHLLNLE
;
A
#
# COMPACT_ATOMS: atom_id res chain seq x y z
N MET A 1 3.75 1.46 0.35
CA MET A 1 4.05 2.39 1.45
C MET A 1 3.72 1.72 2.77
N ASP A 2 2.45 1.59 3.05
CA ASP A 2 1.92 0.89 4.22
C ASP A 2 2.45 -0.54 4.24
N GLY A 3 2.87 -1.05 5.39
CA GLY A 3 3.46 -2.38 5.53
C GLY A 3 4.84 -2.61 4.89
N VAL A 4 5.35 -1.65 4.10
CA VAL A 4 6.69 -1.71 3.49
C VAL A 4 7.61 -0.66 4.07
N LEU A 5 7.19 0.60 4.11
CA LEU A 5 7.98 1.73 4.61
C LEU A 5 7.58 2.11 6.04
N VAL A 6 6.29 2.02 6.34
CA VAL A 6 5.68 2.42 7.60
C VAL A 6 4.80 1.32 8.17
N ASP A 7 4.79 1.21 9.50
CA ASP A 7 3.95 0.27 10.26
C ASP A 7 2.57 0.90 10.52
N SER A 8 1.80 1.07 9.45
CA SER A 8 0.53 1.81 9.46
C SER A 8 -0.73 0.93 9.40
N MET A 9 -0.62 -0.30 8.93
CA MET A 9 -1.79 -1.15 8.68
C MET A 9 -2.65 -1.46 9.91
N PRO A 10 -2.10 -1.64 11.13
CA PRO A 10 -2.93 -1.78 12.32
C PRO A 10 -3.85 -0.57 12.56
N PHE A 11 -3.37 0.64 12.26
CA PHE A 11 -4.16 1.87 12.36
C PHE A 11 -5.21 1.98 11.26
N HIS A 12 -4.88 1.56 10.02
CA HIS A 12 -5.86 1.44 8.94
C HIS A 12 -6.97 0.46 9.31
N ALA A 13 -6.61 -0.72 9.84
CA ALA A 13 -7.57 -1.72 10.27
C ALA A 13 -8.49 -1.18 11.36
N ALA A 14 -7.94 -0.55 12.40
CA ALA A 14 -8.74 0.03 13.49
C ALA A 14 -9.68 1.13 12.98
N ALA A 15 -9.20 2.02 12.10
CA ALA A 15 -10.01 3.11 11.55
C ALA A 15 -11.14 2.60 10.64
N TRP A 16 -10.90 1.63 9.78
CA TRP A 16 -11.94 1.01 8.96
C TRP A 16 -12.97 0.28 9.81
N LYS A 17 -12.54 -0.52 10.81
CA LYS A 17 -13.46 -1.19 11.73
C LYS A 17 -14.39 -0.21 12.45
N LYS A 18 -13.83 0.93 12.90
CA LYS A 18 -14.64 2.00 13.52
C LYS A 18 -15.66 2.56 12.52
N ALA A 19 -15.24 2.87 11.31
CA ALA A 19 -16.13 3.41 10.27
C ALA A 19 -17.26 2.43 9.93
N PHE A 20 -16.95 1.15 9.80
CA PHE A 20 -17.95 0.11 9.56
C PHE A 20 -18.90 -0.08 10.74
N LEU A 21 -18.37 -0.08 11.97
CA LEU A 21 -19.18 -0.20 13.18
C LEU A 21 -20.20 0.94 13.31
N ASP A 22 -19.79 2.19 13.00
CA ASP A 22 -20.67 3.36 13.01
C ASP A 22 -21.81 3.27 11.98
N MET A 23 -21.60 2.48 10.92
CA MET A 23 -22.59 2.19 9.89
C MET A 23 -23.38 0.88 10.19
N GLY A 24 -23.22 0.30 11.38
CA GLY A 24 -23.90 -0.93 11.77
C GLY A 24 -23.39 -2.19 11.10
N MET A 25 -22.10 -2.20 10.68
CA MET A 25 -21.44 -3.34 10.06
C MET A 25 -20.22 -3.78 10.88
N GLU A 26 -19.93 -5.08 10.84
CA GLU A 26 -18.74 -5.66 11.48
C GLU A 26 -17.83 -6.27 10.40
N ILE A 27 -16.54 -5.97 10.47
CA ILE A 27 -15.48 -6.54 9.63
C ILE A 27 -14.27 -6.92 10.49
N ARG A 28 -13.49 -7.88 10.04
CA ARG A 28 -12.29 -8.35 10.72
C ARG A 28 -11.04 -7.67 10.13
N ASP A 29 -9.96 -7.61 10.90
CA ASP A 29 -8.67 -7.10 10.43
C ASP A 29 -8.19 -7.84 9.17
N GLN A 30 -8.38 -9.17 9.13
CA GLN A 30 -8.04 -9.99 7.97
C GLN A 30 -8.77 -9.56 6.69
N ASP A 31 -10.05 -9.16 6.80
CA ASP A 31 -10.83 -8.71 5.65
C ASP A 31 -10.27 -7.41 5.06
N ILE A 32 -9.71 -6.55 5.91
CA ILE A 32 -9.07 -5.29 5.52
C ILE A 32 -7.70 -5.57 4.88
N TYR A 33 -6.87 -6.43 5.47
CA TYR A 33 -5.56 -6.79 4.92
C TYR A 33 -5.67 -7.50 3.56
N GLU A 34 -6.75 -8.24 3.31
CA GLU A 34 -6.98 -8.89 2.01
C GLU A 34 -7.29 -7.91 0.88
N ILE A 35 -7.78 -6.71 1.17
CA ILE A 35 -8.04 -5.67 0.18
C ILE A 35 -6.98 -4.56 0.17
N GLU A 36 -5.93 -4.71 0.97
CA GLU A 36 -4.84 -3.75 1.05
C GLU A 36 -4.26 -3.47 -0.35
N GLY A 37 -3.95 -2.19 -0.59
CA GLY A 37 -3.47 -1.72 -1.89
C GLY A 37 -4.58 -1.25 -2.84
N SER A 38 -5.87 -1.57 -2.56
CA SER A 38 -6.99 -0.97 -3.28
C SER A 38 -7.30 0.44 -2.75
N ASN A 39 -7.84 1.31 -3.63
CA ASN A 39 -8.42 2.57 -3.18
C ASN A 39 -9.84 2.35 -2.59
N PRO A 40 -10.39 3.32 -1.83
CA PRO A 40 -11.73 3.18 -1.23
C PRO A 40 -12.83 2.86 -2.26
N ARG A 41 -12.78 3.45 -3.45
CA ARG A 41 -13.75 3.21 -4.51
C ARG A 41 -13.87 1.73 -4.90
N ASN A 42 -12.75 1.03 -4.96
CA ASN A 42 -12.68 -0.38 -5.35
C ASN A 42 -12.76 -1.32 -4.13
N GLY A 43 -12.21 -0.92 -2.99
CA GLY A 43 -12.14 -1.75 -1.78
C GLY A 43 -13.43 -1.77 -0.96
N LEU A 44 -14.12 -0.63 -0.80
CA LEU A 44 -15.34 -0.55 0.01
C LEU A 44 -16.44 -1.53 -0.42
N PRO A 45 -16.79 -1.68 -1.72
CA PRO A 45 -17.78 -2.65 -2.13
C PRO A 45 -17.43 -4.09 -1.71
N LEU A 46 -16.14 -4.43 -1.72
CA LEU A 46 -15.69 -5.75 -1.32
C LEU A 46 -15.84 -5.95 0.20
N LEU A 47 -15.45 -4.95 1.00
CA LEU A 47 -15.61 -5.00 2.47
C LEU A 47 -17.08 -5.06 2.89
N ILE A 48 -17.95 -4.26 2.25
CA ILE A 48 -19.38 -4.26 2.56
C ILE A 48 -20.00 -5.63 2.28
N ARG A 49 -19.63 -6.29 1.15
CA ARG A 49 -20.05 -7.66 0.86
C ARG A 49 -19.52 -8.68 1.88
N LYS A 50 -18.29 -8.50 2.36
CA LYS A 50 -17.74 -9.34 3.44
C LYS A 50 -18.51 -9.18 4.75
N ALA A 51 -19.05 -7.99 5.03
CA ALA A 51 -19.98 -7.76 6.13
C ALA A 51 -21.42 -8.28 5.86
N LEU A 52 -21.62 -9.04 4.78
CA LEU A 52 -22.92 -9.59 4.35
C LEU A 52 -23.99 -8.52 4.08
N LYS A 53 -23.58 -7.39 3.50
CA LYS A 53 -24.44 -6.26 3.13
C LYS A 53 -24.35 -5.93 1.65
N GLU A 54 -25.33 -5.17 1.15
CA GLU A 54 -25.36 -4.70 -0.22
C GLU A 54 -24.66 -3.33 -0.32
N PRO A 55 -23.63 -3.17 -1.16
CA PRO A 55 -22.86 -1.92 -1.27
C PRO A 55 -23.71 -0.69 -1.59
N ASP A 56 -24.70 -0.84 -2.46
CA ASP A 56 -25.55 0.28 -2.93
C ASP A 56 -26.44 0.87 -1.82
N ALA A 57 -26.54 0.20 -0.66
CA ALA A 57 -27.26 0.68 0.52
C ALA A 57 -26.45 1.70 1.34
N TYR A 58 -25.18 1.94 1.01
CA TYR A 58 -24.27 2.72 1.84
C TYR A 58 -23.61 3.85 1.06
N ASP A 59 -23.49 5.01 1.69
CA ASP A 59 -22.72 6.13 1.16
C ASP A 59 -21.22 5.97 1.43
N PHE A 60 -20.47 5.73 0.39
CA PHE A 60 -19.00 5.51 0.46
C PHE A 60 -18.25 6.75 0.94
N GLU A 61 -18.75 7.95 0.63
CA GLU A 61 -18.12 9.18 1.09
C GLU A 61 -18.23 9.33 2.61
N THR A 62 -19.40 9.03 3.18
CA THR A 62 -19.61 9.01 4.63
C THR A 62 -18.69 8.01 5.32
N ILE A 63 -18.62 6.77 4.84
CA ILE A 63 -17.74 5.74 5.41
C ILE A 63 -16.27 6.19 5.34
N THR A 64 -15.85 6.72 4.19
CA THR A 64 -14.47 7.19 3.99
C THR A 64 -14.15 8.40 4.86
N ALA A 65 -15.10 9.31 5.08
CA ALA A 65 -14.92 10.47 5.96
C ALA A 65 -14.70 10.03 7.42
N ILE A 66 -15.51 9.09 7.92
CA ILE A 66 -15.35 8.52 9.28
C ILE A 66 -14.00 7.85 9.41
N TYR A 67 -13.62 7.01 8.43
CA TYR A 67 -12.30 6.37 8.39
C TYR A 67 -11.16 7.38 8.46
N ARG A 68 -11.17 8.44 7.61
CA ARG A 68 -10.12 9.46 7.59
C ARG A 68 -10.00 10.21 8.92
N GLN A 69 -11.14 10.56 9.52
CA GLN A 69 -11.17 11.22 10.83
C GLN A 69 -10.56 10.32 11.91
N GLU A 70 -10.96 9.05 11.95
CA GLU A 70 -10.46 8.10 12.94
C GLU A 70 -8.98 7.79 12.71
N PHE A 71 -8.58 7.53 11.47
CA PHE A 71 -7.18 7.29 11.12
C PHE A 71 -6.29 8.45 11.59
N LYS A 72 -6.67 9.68 11.26
CA LYS A 72 -5.93 10.87 11.71
C LYS A 72 -5.84 10.98 13.24
N ARG A 73 -6.87 10.51 13.96
CA ARG A 73 -6.92 10.57 15.43
C ARG A 73 -5.99 9.57 16.10
N ILE A 74 -5.89 8.35 15.53
CA ILE A 74 -5.18 7.22 16.18
C ILE A 74 -3.80 6.94 15.59
N PHE A 75 -3.51 7.46 14.38
CA PHE A 75 -2.30 7.10 13.66
C PHE A 75 -1.05 7.60 14.37
N GLU A 76 -0.13 6.67 14.63
CA GLU A 76 1.22 6.95 15.10
C GLU A 76 2.19 6.82 13.95
N LEU A 77 2.89 7.90 13.66
CA LEU A 77 3.79 7.99 12.51
C LEU A 77 5.12 7.29 12.82
N LYS A 78 5.28 6.08 12.33
CA LYS A 78 6.47 5.27 12.55
C LYS A 78 6.92 4.54 11.28
N ALA A 79 8.14 4.85 10.82
CA ALA A 79 8.82 4.03 9.82
C ALA A 79 9.32 2.72 10.42
N PHE A 80 9.52 1.70 9.59
CA PHE A 80 10.29 0.53 10.01
C PHE A 80 11.73 0.93 10.30
N ASP A 81 12.32 0.35 11.35
CA ASP A 81 13.65 0.69 11.82
C ASP A 81 14.71 0.51 10.72
N GLY A 82 15.51 1.53 10.46
CA GLY A 82 16.53 1.56 9.42
C GLY A 82 16.04 1.83 7.99
N MET A 83 14.73 1.94 7.77
CA MET A 83 14.16 2.12 6.42
C MET A 83 14.58 3.46 5.80
N LYS A 84 14.61 4.53 6.58
CA LYS A 84 14.99 5.85 6.07
C LYS A 84 16.43 5.86 5.55
N GLU A 85 17.35 5.36 6.34
CA GLU A 85 18.78 5.26 6.01
C GLU A 85 18.98 4.38 4.77
N CYS A 86 18.26 3.27 4.67
CA CYS A 86 18.28 2.41 3.49
C CYS A 86 17.84 3.16 2.22
N LEU A 87 16.72 3.88 2.30
CA LEU A 87 16.21 4.67 1.16
C LEU A 87 17.16 5.80 0.76
N GLU A 88 17.81 6.48 1.72
CA GLU A 88 18.82 7.51 1.44
C GLU A 88 20.02 6.93 0.66
N MET A 89 20.45 5.72 1.03
CA MET A 89 21.52 5.02 0.29
C MET A 89 21.08 4.58 -1.11
N LEU A 90 19.85 4.08 -1.23
CA LEU A 90 19.30 3.66 -2.53
C LEU A 90 19.09 4.84 -3.48
N LYS A 91 18.68 6.00 -2.97
CA LYS A 91 18.48 7.21 -3.77
C LYS A 91 19.73 7.68 -4.49
N ALA A 92 20.91 7.38 -3.98
CA ALA A 92 22.18 7.71 -4.65
C ALA A 92 22.43 6.90 -5.94
N ARG A 93 21.66 5.80 -6.14
CA ARG A 93 21.86 4.83 -7.23
C ARG A 93 20.62 4.64 -8.10
N PHE A 94 19.43 4.82 -7.52
CA PHE A 94 18.15 4.49 -8.16
C PHE A 94 17.18 5.65 -8.09
N LEU A 95 16.23 5.69 -9.02
CA LEU A 95 15.01 6.48 -8.91
C LEU A 95 14.04 5.75 -7.96
N LEU A 96 13.50 6.48 -6.99
CA LEU A 96 12.60 5.90 -5.99
C LEU A 96 11.18 6.42 -6.18
N SER A 97 10.21 5.53 -6.18
CA SER A 97 8.79 5.89 -6.31
C SER A 97 7.95 5.21 -5.23
N VAL A 98 6.95 5.96 -4.74
CA VAL A 98 5.87 5.38 -3.93
C VAL A 98 4.63 5.18 -4.79
N VAL A 99 4.04 3.98 -4.72
CA VAL A 99 2.77 3.64 -5.35
C VAL A 99 1.83 3.09 -4.28
N SER A 100 0.90 3.92 -3.83
CA SER A 100 -0.04 3.61 -2.73
C SER A 100 -1.50 3.65 -3.21
N GLY A 101 -2.35 2.78 -2.64
CA GLY A 101 -3.81 2.84 -2.81
C GLY A 101 -4.48 3.93 -1.96
N SER A 102 -3.77 4.49 -0.98
CA SER A 102 -4.25 5.56 -0.12
C SER A 102 -4.41 6.88 -0.87
N ASP A 103 -5.23 7.78 -0.33
CA ASP A 103 -5.40 9.11 -0.91
C ASP A 103 -4.14 9.99 -0.71
N ARG A 104 -4.02 11.01 -1.56
CA ARG A 104 -2.84 11.89 -1.64
C ARG A 104 -2.54 12.61 -0.34
N LEU A 105 -3.57 13.01 0.41
CA LEU A 105 -3.37 13.73 1.67
C LEU A 105 -2.68 12.85 2.71
N ILE A 106 -3.10 11.60 2.82
CA ILE A 106 -2.49 10.63 3.75
C ILE A 106 -1.06 10.31 3.29
N VAL A 107 -0.88 9.98 2.01
CA VAL A 107 0.44 9.62 1.48
C VAL A 107 1.44 10.74 1.67
N ASN A 108 1.11 11.97 1.23
CA ASN A 108 2.03 13.11 1.36
C ASN A 108 2.29 13.44 2.83
N GLY A 109 1.26 13.39 3.70
CA GLY A 109 1.43 13.65 5.13
C GLY A 109 2.44 12.71 5.80
N ILE A 110 2.51 11.45 5.37
CA ILE A 110 3.49 10.46 5.86
C ILE A 110 4.87 10.73 5.26
N LEU A 111 4.94 10.90 3.93
CA LEU A 111 6.22 11.05 3.23
C LEU A 111 6.94 12.35 3.61
N ASP A 112 6.22 13.46 3.73
CA ASP A 112 6.82 14.77 4.10
C ASP A 112 7.44 14.74 5.51
N GLN A 113 6.88 13.95 6.42
CA GLN A 113 7.38 13.87 7.79
C GLN A 113 8.51 12.84 7.96
N LEU A 114 8.38 11.66 7.37
CA LEU A 114 9.34 10.57 7.57
C LEU A 114 10.44 10.53 6.51
N PHE A 115 10.13 10.88 5.27
CA PHE A 115 11.00 10.67 4.11
C PHE A 115 11.09 11.91 3.21
N PRO A 116 11.30 13.13 3.78
CA PRO A 116 11.29 14.36 3.00
C PRO A 116 12.31 14.33 1.87
N GLY A 117 11.84 14.57 0.64
CA GLY A 117 12.69 14.66 -0.54
C GLY A 117 13.35 13.36 -1.01
N ILE A 118 12.98 12.19 -0.46
CA ILE A 118 13.57 10.89 -0.85
C ILE A 118 13.00 10.41 -2.19
N PHE A 119 11.70 10.51 -2.40
CA PHE A 119 11.04 9.93 -3.58
C PHE A 119 11.01 10.90 -4.77
N ASP A 120 11.32 10.37 -5.96
CA ASP A 120 11.29 11.11 -7.22
C ASP A 120 9.88 11.17 -7.79
N MET A 121 9.02 10.19 -7.47
CA MET A 121 7.65 10.10 -7.93
C MET A 121 6.74 9.51 -6.86
N VAL A 122 5.51 10.02 -6.80
CA VAL A 122 4.45 9.50 -5.93
C VAL A 122 3.18 9.30 -6.76
N VAL A 123 2.68 8.07 -6.79
CA VAL A 123 1.39 7.68 -7.37
C VAL A 123 0.47 7.22 -6.24
N THR A 124 -0.70 7.82 -6.16
CA THR A 124 -1.69 7.60 -5.10
C THR A 124 -2.98 7.00 -5.67
N GLY A 125 -3.89 6.59 -4.81
CA GLY A 125 -5.21 6.13 -5.22
C GLY A 125 -6.02 7.14 -6.01
N ASP A 126 -5.67 8.44 -5.90
CA ASP A 126 -6.34 9.53 -6.63
C ASP A 126 -5.84 9.68 -8.09
N ASP A 127 -4.71 9.08 -8.44
CA ASP A 127 -4.06 9.21 -9.75
C ASP A 127 -4.54 8.20 -10.79
N VAL A 128 -5.30 7.20 -10.37
CA VAL A 128 -5.74 6.09 -11.22
C VAL A 128 -7.21 5.78 -11.04
N LEU A 129 -7.86 5.35 -12.13
CA LEU A 129 -9.25 4.87 -12.07
C LEU A 129 -9.30 3.43 -11.52
N ASN A 130 -8.41 2.59 -11.98
CA ASN A 130 -8.33 1.19 -11.57
C ASN A 130 -7.17 1.02 -10.58
N SER A 131 -7.51 0.76 -9.32
CA SER A 131 -6.52 0.46 -8.28
C SER A 131 -6.05 -0.99 -8.35
N LYS A 132 -5.03 -1.35 -7.58
CA LYS A 132 -4.60 -2.74 -7.39
C LYS A 132 -5.83 -3.63 -7.12
N PRO A 133 -5.95 -4.79 -7.76
CA PRO A 133 -4.94 -5.58 -8.47
C PRO A 133 -4.78 -5.24 -9.98
N HIS A 134 -5.32 -4.13 -10.48
CA HIS A 134 -5.02 -3.65 -11.83
C HIS A 134 -3.57 -3.12 -11.88
N PRO A 135 -2.88 -3.26 -13.03
CA PRO A 135 -1.49 -2.84 -13.17
C PRO A 135 -1.32 -1.31 -13.28
N ASP A 136 -2.42 -0.58 -13.47
CA ASP A 136 -2.43 0.85 -13.79
C ASP A 136 -1.55 1.69 -12.84
N PRO A 137 -1.57 1.50 -11.49
CA PRO A 137 -0.75 2.30 -10.59
C PRO A 137 0.75 2.16 -10.85
N PHE A 138 1.22 0.93 -11.10
CA PHE A 138 2.63 0.69 -11.40
C PHE A 138 3.01 1.15 -12.79
N LEU A 139 2.16 0.90 -13.80
CA LEU A 139 2.39 1.39 -15.16
C LEU A 139 2.43 2.92 -15.21
N LYS A 140 1.61 3.59 -14.41
CA LYS A 140 1.63 5.05 -14.24
C LYS A 140 2.98 5.53 -13.68
N ALA A 141 3.52 4.87 -12.67
CA ALA A 141 4.82 5.21 -12.10
C ALA A 141 5.94 5.01 -13.13
N VAL A 142 5.95 3.90 -13.87
CA VAL A 142 6.90 3.61 -14.95
C VAL A 142 6.86 4.68 -16.02
N GLU A 143 5.66 5.08 -16.47
CA GLU A 143 5.45 6.14 -17.46
C GLU A 143 6.03 7.48 -16.98
N LEU A 144 5.71 7.87 -15.75
CA LEU A 144 6.13 9.15 -15.18
C LEU A 144 7.63 9.23 -14.93
N LEU A 145 8.25 8.12 -14.52
CA LEU A 145 9.70 8.00 -14.34
C LEU A 145 10.46 7.85 -15.67
N LYS A 146 9.75 7.53 -16.77
CA LYS A 146 10.32 7.32 -18.11
C LYS A 146 11.37 6.20 -18.16
N VAL A 147 11.11 5.11 -17.47
CA VAL A 147 11.98 3.92 -17.40
C VAL A 147 11.31 2.71 -18.06
N GLY A 148 12.07 1.66 -18.34
CA GLY A 148 11.54 0.37 -18.80
C GLY A 148 11.02 -0.47 -17.63
N LYS A 149 10.00 -1.30 -17.87
CA LYS A 149 9.48 -2.22 -16.86
C LYS A 149 10.53 -3.19 -16.31
N ASN A 150 11.43 -3.63 -17.18
CA ASN A 150 12.56 -4.50 -16.86
C ASN A 150 13.69 -3.82 -16.08
N GLU A 151 13.61 -2.50 -15.93
CA GLU A 151 14.52 -1.69 -15.10
C GLU A 151 13.90 -1.39 -13.72
N CYS A 152 12.69 -1.93 -13.44
CA CYS A 152 11.94 -1.65 -12.23
C CYS A 152 11.86 -2.87 -11.32
N VAL A 153 11.90 -2.60 -10.03
CA VAL A 153 11.58 -3.57 -8.97
C VAL A 153 10.44 -3.00 -8.11
N VAL A 154 9.40 -3.79 -7.92
CA VAL A 154 8.31 -3.47 -6.98
C VAL A 154 8.58 -4.18 -5.67
N VAL A 155 8.42 -3.48 -4.56
CA VAL A 155 8.36 -4.08 -3.21
C VAL A 155 6.94 -3.97 -2.69
N GLU A 156 6.35 -5.09 -2.31
CA GLU A 156 4.94 -5.20 -1.91
C GLU A 156 4.72 -6.16 -0.74
N ASN A 157 3.76 -5.78 0.14
CA ASN A 157 3.35 -6.61 1.27
C ASN A 157 1.93 -7.17 1.11
N ALA A 158 1.19 -6.68 0.13
CA ALA A 158 -0.22 -6.99 -0.08
C ALA A 158 -0.45 -7.90 -1.28
N VAL A 159 -1.41 -8.82 -1.16
CA VAL A 159 -1.79 -9.76 -2.24
C VAL A 159 -2.18 -9.01 -3.51
N LEU A 160 -3.02 -7.97 -3.39
CA LEU A 160 -3.46 -7.18 -4.54
C LEU A 160 -2.32 -6.40 -5.19
N GLY A 161 -1.32 -5.99 -4.39
CA GLY A 161 -0.14 -5.29 -4.89
C GLY A 161 0.79 -6.21 -5.67
N VAL A 162 1.06 -7.41 -5.15
CA VAL A 162 1.83 -8.45 -5.88
C VAL A 162 1.13 -8.78 -7.21
N GLU A 163 -0.19 -9.01 -7.18
CA GLU A 163 -0.96 -9.27 -8.38
C GLU A 163 -0.85 -8.14 -9.41
N ALA A 164 -0.93 -6.88 -8.96
CA ALA A 164 -0.80 -5.71 -9.83
C ALA A 164 0.60 -5.62 -10.46
N ALA A 165 1.66 -5.88 -9.69
CA ALA A 165 3.04 -5.90 -10.19
C ALA A 165 3.23 -6.99 -11.26
N LYS A 166 2.70 -8.18 -11.02
CA LYS A 166 2.77 -9.29 -11.98
C LYS A 166 1.95 -9.04 -13.24
N ARG A 167 0.79 -8.38 -13.14
CA ARG A 167 0.03 -7.92 -14.31
C ARG A 167 0.71 -6.80 -15.08
N ALA A 168 1.51 -5.99 -14.40
CA ALA A 168 2.33 -4.97 -15.04
C ALA A 168 3.57 -5.56 -15.73
N ASP A 169 3.87 -6.84 -15.51
CA ASP A 169 5.10 -7.50 -15.98
C ASP A 169 6.36 -6.86 -15.38
N ILE A 170 6.33 -6.61 -14.07
CA ILE A 170 7.43 -6.03 -13.30
C ILE A 170 7.90 -7.04 -12.24
N TYR A 171 9.21 -7.12 -12.01
CA TYR A 171 9.79 -7.94 -10.95
C TYR A 171 9.30 -7.48 -9.58
N CYS A 172 8.82 -8.43 -8.76
CA CYS A 172 8.17 -8.14 -7.49
C CYS A 172 8.83 -8.88 -6.33
N ILE A 173 9.25 -8.12 -5.32
CA ILE A 173 9.71 -8.63 -4.03
C ILE A 173 8.54 -8.54 -3.05
N GLY A 174 8.10 -9.69 -2.54
CA GLY A 174 7.07 -9.78 -1.50
C GLY A 174 7.69 -9.72 -0.10
N ILE A 175 7.10 -8.90 0.79
CA ILE A 175 7.40 -8.89 2.22
C ILE A 175 6.13 -9.18 3.02
N PRO A 176 6.00 -10.34 3.68
CA PRO A 176 4.77 -10.76 4.36
C PRO A 176 4.63 -10.09 5.74
N THR A 177 4.39 -8.78 5.76
CA THR A 177 4.30 -8.00 7.00
C THR A 177 3.05 -8.35 7.81
N TYR A 178 1.88 -8.47 7.14
CA TYR A 178 0.59 -8.72 7.80
C TYR A 178 -0.17 -9.91 7.22
N VAL A 179 0.41 -10.60 6.28
CA VAL A 179 -0.19 -11.78 5.64
C VAL A 179 0.77 -12.96 5.73
N GLU A 180 0.25 -14.17 5.65
CA GLU A 180 1.08 -15.37 5.55
C GLU A 180 1.94 -15.33 4.27
N PRO A 181 3.21 -15.77 4.31
CA PRO A 181 4.09 -15.79 3.13
C PRO A 181 3.47 -16.49 1.91
N SER A 182 2.70 -17.55 2.14
CA SER A 182 2.00 -18.30 1.09
C SER A 182 0.97 -17.48 0.32
N LYS A 183 0.53 -16.34 0.86
CA LYS A 183 -0.39 -15.43 0.16
C LYS A 183 0.31 -14.54 -0.87
N LEU A 184 1.64 -14.46 -0.79
CA LEU A 184 2.47 -13.67 -1.72
C LEU A 184 3.24 -14.57 -2.71
N ASP A 185 2.79 -15.82 -2.93
CA ASP A 185 3.44 -16.84 -3.75
C ASP A 185 3.65 -16.46 -5.22
N ARG A 186 2.94 -15.44 -5.70
CA ARG A 186 3.12 -14.87 -7.05
C ARG A 186 4.28 -13.88 -7.14
N ALA A 187 4.85 -13.42 -6.03
CA ALA A 187 6.07 -12.58 -6.05
C ALA A 187 7.25 -13.39 -6.60
N ASP A 188 8.18 -12.72 -7.27
CA ASP A 188 9.38 -13.37 -7.81
C ASP A 188 10.37 -13.74 -6.70
N LEU A 189 10.35 -12.97 -5.60
CA LEU A 189 11.13 -13.24 -4.39
C LEU A 189 10.27 -12.91 -3.17
N ILE A 190 10.32 -13.74 -2.13
CA ILE A 190 9.74 -13.44 -0.83
C ILE A 190 10.86 -13.29 0.18
N VAL A 191 10.89 -12.13 0.87
CA VAL A 191 11.85 -11.88 1.96
C VAL A 191 11.14 -11.93 3.30
N GLY A 192 11.78 -12.51 4.31
CA GLY A 192 11.11 -12.86 5.56
C GLY A 192 10.83 -11.69 6.50
N ASP A 193 11.57 -10.58 6.39
CA ASP A 193 11.45 -9.41 7.25
C ASP A 193 12.08 -8.15 6.63
N HIS A 194 11.84 -6.99 7.25
CA HIS A 194 12.34 -5.69 6.76
C HIS A 194 13.87 -5.60 6.77
N LYS A 195 14.55 -6.25 7.72
CA LYS A 195 16.01 -6.26 7.74
C LYS A 195 16.59 -6.98 6.52
N LYS A 196 16.06 -8.16 6.19
CA LYS A 196 16.46 -8.91 5.00
C LYS A 196 16.06 -8.20 3.72
N LEU A 197 14.91 -7.49 3.72
CA LEU A 197 14.51 -6.65 2.60
C LEU A 197 15.56 -5.57 2.33
N MET A 198 15.94 -4.80 3.35
CA MET A 198 16.94 -3.73 3.21
C MET A 198 18.30 -4.27 2.78
N GLU A 199 18.75 -5.38 3.38
CA GLU A 199 19.99 -6.06 2.97
C GLU A 199 19.93 -6.46 1.48
N HIS A 200 18.81 -7.00 1.02
CA HIS A 200 18.64 -7.36 -0.39
C HIS A 200 18.65 -6.15 -1.32
N LEU A 201 17.88 -5.09 -0.98
CA LEU A 201 17.78 -3.88 -1.79
C LEU A 201 19.13 -3.15 -1.94
N LEU A 202 19.93 -3.09 -0.87
CA LEU A 202 21.26 -2.46 -0.90
C LEU A 202 22.27 -3.22 -1.76
N ASN A 203 22.04 -4.51 -2.03
CA ASN A 203 22.87 -5.36 -2.88
C ASN A 203 22.35 -5.48 -4.33
N LEU A 204 21.29 -4.77 -4.72
CA LEU A 204 20.88 -4.68 -6.12
C LEU A 204 21.97 -3.99 -6.95
N GLU A 205 22.19 -4.50 -8.18
CA GLU A 205 23.13 -3.93 -9.15
C GLU A 205 22.45 -3.02 -10.16
#